data_9a11f7e92884eb8c08a01e15ed1b28b4
#
_entry.id   9a11f7e92884eb8c08a01e15ed1b28b4
#
_cell.length_a   1.000
_cell.length_b   1.000
_cell.length_c   1.000
_cell.angle_alpha   90.00
_cell.angle_beta   90.00
_cell.angle_gamma   90.00
#
_symmetry.space_group_name_H-M   'P 1'
#
loop_
_entity.id
_entity.type
_entity.pdbx_description
1 polymer ?
#
loop_
_entity_poly.entity_id
_entity_poly.type
_entity_poly.pdbx_seq_one_letter_code
_entity_poly.pdbx_strand_id
1 'polypeptide(L)'
;MLRALLSGEVLTRDQIKGIPQVAADLDLIASTFASVPFRLYKRIVDEDGNDDTIEITDDPRVKCINMTTGDTLNGYQMKRAICEDYFLGKDGGGYIYIKRSGNHVTGLYYVKAEEIDIIENTDPIFKSYSILVRGKYYDPYDFLKLLRNTRNGMTGESMTRDLNMAFQAAFSILKFQVTTLKKGGNKKGFLEAERKLGDPEIKMLKESWKNLYSENSDNVSVLNNGVKFKESSNNATEMQLNQSKVTLDKEIDGLFHISSNNEEFIKRAVLPIGNAFETTLNTDFLTEAEKQLGYFWQADYSELLKASMKERFEAYKVAKDTGWLMINEIREMENMEKIEGMNVLNVGLSAALYNTDTGEYYVPNTDTAKNRADKQEADGKGEGDNE
;
A
#
# COMPACT_ATOMS: atom_id res chain seq x y z
N MET A 1 -23.25 -13.49 -22.38
CA MET A 1 -22.53 -13.48 -21.09
C MET A 1 -21.52 -14.63 -21.00
N LEU A 2 -21.94 -15.89 -21.05
CA LEU A 2 -21.03 -17.06 -21.01
C LEU A 2 -19.94 -17.06 -22.11
N ARG A 3 -20.22 -16.60 -23.32
CA ARG A 3 -19.23 -16.53 -24.41
C ARG A 3 -18.07 -15.55 -24.15
N ALA A 4 -18.30 -14.46 -23.43
CA ALA A 4 -17.24 -13.52 -23.05
C ALA A 4 -16.34 -14.07 -21.93
N LEU A 5 -16.92 -14.84 -21.00
CA LEU A 5 -16.18 -15.56 -19.95
C LEU A 5 -15.34 -16.72 -20.52
N LEU A 6 -15.77 -17.30 -21.63
CA LEU A 6 -15.10 -18.43 -22.29
C LEU A 6 -14.08 -17.97 -23.35
N SER A 7 -14.07 -16.69 -23.75
CA SER A 7 -13.17 -16.19 -24.80
C SER A 7 -11.72 -16.03 -24.36
N GLY A 8 -11.43 -16.14 -23.05
CA GLY A 8 -10.05 -15.99 -22.53
C GLY A 8 -9.43 -14.63 -22.76
N GLU A 9 -10.23 -13.62 -23.12
CA GLU A 9 -9.78 -12.28 -23.41
C GLU A 9 -9.32 -11.59 -22.11
N VAL A 10 -8.04 -11.23 -22.04
CA VAL A 10 -7.46 -10.57 -20.88
C VAL A 10 -8.00 -9.13 -20.84
N LEU A 11 -8.54 -8.72 -19.70
CA LEU A 11 -8.98 -7.36 -19.49
C LEU A 11 -7.80 -6.39 -19.57
N THR A 12 -8.04 -5.22 -20.17
CA THR A 12 -7.05 -4.16 -20.16
C THR A 12 -6.93 -3.53 -18.77
N ARG A 13 -5.79 -2.89 -18.50
CA ARG A 13 -5.56 -2.11 -17.27
C ARG A 13 -6.70 -1.14 -16.98
N ASP A 14 -7.16 -0.40 -17.99
CA ASP A 14 -8.24 0.59 -17.84
C ASP A 14 -9.57 -0.06 -17.48
N GLN A 15 -9.88 -1.23 -18.05
CA GLN A 15 -11.09 -1.98 -17.73
C GLN A 15 -11.05 -2.48 -16.28
N ILE A 16 -9.91 -2.92 -15.80
CA ILE A 16 -9.71 -3.38 -14.42
C ILE A 16 -9.79 -2.19 -13.45
N LYS A 17 -9.14 -1.08 -13.74
CA LYS A 17 -9.29 0.17 -12.96
C LYS A 17 -10.71 0.75 -13.03
N GLY A 18 -11.51 0.38 -14.01
CA GLY A 18 -12.93 0.69 -14.09
C GLY A 18 -13.82 -0.09 -13.09
N ILE A 19 -13.29 -1.11 -12.41
CA ILE A 19 -13.97 -1.82 -11.32
C ILE A 19 -13.80 -1.00 -10.03
N PRO A 20 -14.88 -0.45 -9.42
CA PRO A 20 -14.75 0.51 -8.33
C PRO A 20 -13.97 -0.02 -7.13
N GLN A 21 -14.15 -1.30 -6.76
CA GLN A 21 -13.42 -1.90 -5.64
C GLN A 21 -11.92 -1.98 -5.93
N VAL A 22 -11.53 -2.44 -7.12
CA VAL A 22 -10.12 -2.47 -7.52
C VAL A 22 -9.48 -1.08 -7.52
N ALA A 23 -10.22 -0.08 -8.02
CA ALA A 23 -9.72 1.29 -8.04
C ALA A 23 -9.49 1.82 -6.61
N ALA A 24 -10.42 1.55 -5.69
CA ALA A 24 -10.32 1.98 -4.30
C ALA A 24 -9.15 1.30 -3.57
N ASP A 25 -9.02 0.00 -3.71
CA ASP A 25 -7.98 -0.80 -3.06
C ASP A 25 -6.58 -0.43 -3.56
N LEU A 26 -6.46 -0.31 -4.89
CA LEU A 26 -5.21 0.10 -5.52
C LEU A 26 -4.80 1.52 -5.13
N ASP A 27 -5.76 2.44 -5.06
CA ASP A 27 -5.52 3.82 -4.61
C ASP A 27 -5.05 3.85 -3.16
N LEU A 28 -5.69 3.08 -2.29
CA LEU A 28 -5.32 2.98 -0.88
C LEU A 28 -3.90 2.44 -0.70
N ILE A 29 -3.55 1.33 -1.36
CA ILE A 29 -2.21 0.74 -1.25
C ILE A 29 -1.16 1.66 -1.85
N ALA A 30 -1.40 2.16 -3.07
CA ALA A 30 -0.42 2.98 -3.78
C ALA A 30 -0.18 4.32 -3.08
N SER A 31 -1.22 4.96 -2.51
CA SER A 31 -1.07 6.19 -1.74
C SER A 31 -0.35 5.96 -0.42
N THR A 32 -0.65 4.86 0.28
CA THR A 32 0.00 4.50 1.54
C THR A 32 1.48 4.15 1.31
N PHE A 33 1.79 3.32 0.31
CA PHE A 33 3.18 3.04 -0.06
C PHE A 33 3.95 4.30 -0.46
N ALA A 34 3.33 5.18 -1.26
CA ALA A 34 3.96 6.42 -1.71
C ALA A 34 4.28 7.38 -0.55
N SER A 35 3.54 7.31 0.57
CA SER A 35 3.79 8.12 1.76
C SER A 35 4.98 7.62 2.60
N VAL A 36 5.44 6.37 2.41
CA VAL A 36 6.59 5.81 3.12
C VAL A 36 7.87 6.55 2.70
N PRO A 37 8.59 7.19 3.62
CA PRO A 37 9.91 7.74 3.31
C PRO A 37 10.97 6.64 3.32
N PHE A 38 11.91 6.73 2.38
CA PHE A 38 13.09 5.87 2.32
C PHE A 38 14.30 6.69 2.77
N ARG A 39 15.01 6.19 3.80
CA ARG A 39 16.14 6.85 4.43
C ARG A 39 17.43 6.11 4.13
N LEU A 40 18.50 6.84 4.00
CA LEU A 40 19.85 6.30 3.81
C LEU A 40 20.59 6.33 5.13
N TYR A 41 21.14 5.20 5.51
CA TYR A 41 21.91 5.03 6.73
C TYR A 41 23.33 4.54 6.42
N LYS A 42 24.23 4.77 7.37
CA LYS A 42 25.58 4.21 7.36
C LYS A 42 25.87 3.55 8.71
N ARG A 43 26.29 2.30 8.69
CA ARG A 43 26.83 1.61 9.86
C ARG A 43 28.23 2.13 10.14
N ILE A 44 28.49 2.46 11.38
CA ILE A 44 29.79 2.84 11.89
C ILE A 44 30.10 1.98 13.11
N VAL A 45 31.38 1.76 13.38
CA VAL A 45 31.84 1.15 14.63
C VAL A 45 32.39 2.30 15.47
N ASP A 46 31.87 2.50 16.67
CA ASP A 46 32.34 3.53 17.58
C ASP A 46 33.73 3.20 18.16
N GLU A 47 34.34 4.11 18.92
CA GLU A 47 35.66 3.92 19.52
C GLU A 47 35.70 2.79 20.54
N ASP A 48 34.53 2.41 21.08
CA ASP A 48 34.36 1.32 22.05
C ASP A 48 34.07 -0.03 21.37
N GLY A 49 33.98 -0.08 20.03
CA GLY A 49 33.74 -1.27 19.24
C GLY A 49 32.26 -1.67 19.12
N ASN A 50 31.31 -0.76 19.47
CA ASN A 50 29.89 -1.01 19.28
C ASN A 50 29.46 -0.56 17.89
N ASP A 51 28.53 -1.33 17.31
CA ASP A 51 27.86 -0.97 16.06
C ASP A 51 26.88 0.18 16.29
N ASP A 52 27.04 1.29 15.61
CA ASP A 52 26.13 2.43 15.60
C ASP A 52 25.66 2.71 14.17
N THR A 53 24.59 3.47 14.02
CA THR A 53 23.97 3.80 12.73
C THR A 53 23.68 5.28 12.63
N ILE A 54 24.23 5.92 11.60
CA ILE A 54 24.02 7.34 11.33
C ILE A 54 23.10 7.51 10.11
N GLU A 55 22.08 8.35 10.21
CA GLU A 55 21.25 8.76 9.08
C GLU A 55 21.99 9.78 8.21
N ILE A 56 22.03 9.53 6.90
CA ILE A 56 22.63 10.42 5.89
C ILE A 56 21.53 11.23 5.22
N THR A 57 21.35 12.46 5.66
CA THR A 57 20.27 13.35 5.17
C THR A 57 20.65 14.17 3.95
N ASP A 58 21.94 14.45 3.76
CA ASP A 58 22.43 15.36 2.71
C ASP A 58 22.66 14.70 1.35
N ASP A 59 22.46 13.39 1.24
CA ASP A 59 22.63 12.67 -0.03
C ASP A 59 21.54 13.08 -1.03
N PRO A 60 21.89 13.53 -2.25
CA PRO A 60 20.92 13.92 -3.28
C PRO A 60 19.90 12.83 -3.62
N ARG A 61 20.28 11.56 -3.49
CA ARG A 61 19.42 10.41 -3.77
C ARG A 61 18.24 10.33 -2.81
N VAL A 62 18.41 10.73 -1.55
CA VAL A 62 17.33 10.80 -0.56
C VAL A 62 16.25 11.79 -1.01
N LYS A 63 16.68 12.96 -1.53
CA LYS A 63 15.76 13.96 -2.11
C LYS A 63 15.08 13.45 -3.38
N CYS A 64 15.83 12.73 -4.25
CA CYS A 64 15.28 12.16 -5.49
C CYS A 64 14.16 11.14 -5.22
N ILE A 65 14.29 10.29 -4.20
CA ILE A 65 13.27 9.27 -3.89
C ILE A 65 12.05 9.89 -3.20
N ASN A 66 12.28 10.83 -2.27
CA ASN A 66 11.21 11.30 -1.38
C ASN A 66 10.55 12.62 -1.82
N MET A 67 11.26 13.46 -2.59
CA MET A 67 10.82 14.83 -2.91
C MET A 67 10.82 15.09 -4.42
N THR A 68 11.96 15.51 -4.98
CA THR A 68 12.11 15.97 -6.36
C THR A 68 12.94 15.01 -7.17
N THR A 69 12.30 14.26 -8.06
CA THR A 69 12.95 13.21 -8.85
C THR A 69 13.85 13.74 -9.98
N GLY A 70 13.62 14.98 -10.42
CA GLY A 70 14.21 15.50 -11.67
C GLY A 70 13.39 15.18 -12.93
N ASP A 71 12.31 14.44 -12.77
CA ASP A 71 11.25 14.19 -13.78
C ASP A 71 10.08 15.15 -13.55
N THR A 72 9.01 15.01 -14.36
CA THR A 72 7.73 15.72 -14.19
C THR A 72 6.98 15.26 -12.94
N LEU A 73 7.22 14.03 -12.47
CA LEU A 73 6.66 13.47 -11.26
C LEU A 73 7.54 13.81 -10.05
N ASN A 74 6.92 14.14 -8.91
CA ASN A 74 7.64 14.18 -7.64
C ASN A 74 7.82 12.78 -7.05
N GLY A 75 8.60 12.65 -5.96
CA GLY A 75 8.91 11.35 -5.34
C GLY A 75 7.67 10.57 -4.89
N TYR A 76 6.66 11.25 -4.36
CA TYR A 76 5.38 10.61 -4.01
C TYR A 76 4.66 10.07 -5.23
N GLN A 77 4.51 10.88 -6.28
CA GLN A 77 3.82 10.49 -7.52
C GLN A 77 4.56 9.36 -8.25
N MET A 78 5.89 9.40 -8.26
CA MET A 78 6.73 8.33 -8.82
C MET A 78 6.51 7.00 -8.06
N LYS A 79 6.59 7.01 -6.73
CA LYS A 79 6.33 5.82 -5.90
C LYS A 79 4.92 5.27 -6.12
N ARG A 80 3.92 6.15 -6.23
CA ARG A 80 2.55 5.75 -6.55
C ARG A 80 2.47 5.07 -7.92
N ALA A 81 3.07 5.65 -8.95
CA ALA A 81 3.03 5.13 -10.31
C ALA A 81 3.69 3.74 -10.42
N ILE A 82 4.85 3.53 -9.79
CA ILE A 82 5.50 2.20 -9.79
C ILE A 82 4.73 1.16 -8.99
N CYS A 83 4.02 1.56 -7.92
CA CYS A 83 3.16 0.66 -7.17
C CYS A 83 1.93 0.24 -8.00
N GLU A 84 1.34 1.13 -8.76
CA GLU A 84 0.28 0.76 -9.71
C GLU A 84 0.79 -0.21 -10.78
N ASP A 85 1.97 0.01 -11.32
CA ASP A 85 2.58 -0.87 -12.32
C ASP A 85 3.00 -2.22 -11.74
N TYR A 86 3.41 -2.27 -10.48
CA TYR A 86 3.67 -3.51 -9.74
C TYR A 86 2.46 -4.45 -9.77
N PHE A 87 1.26 -3.91 -9.63
CA PHE A 87 0.02 -4.69 -9.67
C PHE A 87 -0.51 -4.91 -11.09
N LEU A 88 -0.61 -3.86 -11.88
CA LEU A 88 -1.34 -3.86 -13.15
C LEU A 88 -0.46 -3.66 -14.39
N GLY A 89 0.84 -3.47 -14.22
CA GLY A 89 1.77 -3.33 -15.33
C GLY A 89 1.85 -4.60 -16.19
N LYS A 90 2.27 -4.47 -17.44
CA LYS A 90 2.33 -5.54 -18.45
C LYS A 90 2.98 -6.82 -17.93
N ASP A 91 4.10 -6.68 -17.22
CA ASP A 91 4.89 -7.78 -16.67
C ASP A 91 4.97 -7.72 -15.14
N GLY A 92 3.95 -7.13 -14.47
CA GLY A 92 3.90 -7.02 -13.01
C GLY A 92 5.10 -6.28 -12.42
N GLY A 93 5.57 -5.24 -13.09
CA GLY A 93 6.74 -4.49 -12.69
C GLY A 93 6.64 -3.00 -12.93
N GLY A 94 7.12 -2.21 -11.96
CA GLY A 94 7.35 -0.78 -12.07
C GLY A 94 8.82 -0.50 -12.31
N TYR A 95 9.13 0.46 -13.18
CA TYR A 95 10.48 0.76 -13.64
C TYR A 95 10.81 2.23 -13.50
N ILE A 96 11.98 2.54 -12.94
CA ILE A 96 12.51 3.89 -12.80
C ILE A 96 13.88 3.92 -13.45
N TYR A 97 14.07 4.79 -14.45
CA TYR A 97 15.36 5.03 -15.05
C TYR A 97 16.21 5.93 -14.14
N ILE A 98 17.45 5.56 -13.89
CA ILE A 98 18.42 6.29 -13.09
C ILE A 98 19.29 7.13 -14.00
N LYS A 99 19.15 8.44 -13.97
CA LYS A 99 20.06 9.34 -14.69
C LYS A 99 21.30 9.58 -13.86
N ARG A 100 22.46 9.19 -14.40
CA ARG A 100 23.77 9.38 -13.77
C ARG A 100 24.62 10.35 -14.57
N SER A 101 25.49 11.09 -13.87
CA SER A 101 26.59 11.86 -14.45
C SER A 101 27.88 11.38 -13.77
N GLY A 102 28.63 10.54 -14.45
CA GLY A 102 29.67 9.73 -13.79
C GLY A 102 29.02 8.79 -12.77
N ASN A 103 29.51 8.80 -11.53
CA ASN A 103 28.96 8.00 -10.43
C ASN A 103 27.85 8.72 -9.63
N HIS A 104 27.51 9.97 -10.00
CA HIS A 104 26.50 10.73 -9.27
C HIS A 104 25.12 10.59 -9.91
N VAL A 105 24.12 10.24 -9.10
CA VAL A 105 22.72 10.23 -9.52
C VAL A 105 22.23 11.67 -9.61
N THR A 106 21.70 12.04 -10.78
CA THR A 106 21.18 13.40 -11.06
C THR A 106 19.66 13.44 -11.18
N GLY A 107 19.00 12.28 -11.27
CA GLY A 107 17.54 12.20 -11.32
C GLY A 107 17.04 10.78 -11.47
N LEU A 108 15.75 10.62 -11.17
CA LEU A 108 14.99 9.38 -11.31
C LEU A 108 13.79 9.66 -12.22
N TYR A 109 13.63 8.86 -13.26
CA TYR A 109 12.61 9.05 -14.28
C TYR A 109 11.71 7.82 -14.35
N TYR A 110 10.44 8.01 -14.10
CA TYR A 110 9.46 6.95 -14.22
C TYR A 110 9.24 6.58 -15.70
N VAL A 111 9.26 5.29 -15.99
CA VAL A 111 8.98 4.74 -17.33
C VAL A 111 7.77 3.82 -17.22
N LYS A 112 6.75 4.08 -18.04
CA LYS A 112 5.53 3.27 -18.07
C LYS A 112 5.86 1.82 -18.43
N ALA A 113 5.28 0.87 -17.70
CA ALA A 113 5.51 -0.56 -17.93
C ALA A 113 5.13 -1.00 -19.36
N GLU A 114 4.15 -0.34 -19.99
CA GLU A 114 3.71 -0.62 -21.35
C GLU A 114 4.74 -0.22 -22.41
N GLU A 115 5.70 0.66 -22.08
CA GLU A 115 6.75 1.14 -23.00
C GLU A 115 8.04 0.32 -22.89
N ILE A 116 8.05 -0.67 -22.00
CA ILE A 116 9.22 -1.52 -21.68
C ILE A 116 9.01 -2.92 -22.23
N ASP A 117 10.05 -3.43 -22.87
CA ASP A 117 10.20 -4.84 -23.22
C ASP A 117 11.50 -5.36 -22.64
N ILE A 118 11.44 -6.53 -22.05
CA ILE A 118 12.61 -7.23 -21.50
C ILE A 118 13.09 -8.25 -22.52
N ILE A 119 14.35 -8.13 -22.93
CA ILE A 119 15.00 -9.05 -23.86
C ILE A 119 16.02 -9.87 -23.09
N GLU A 120 15.67 -11.11 -22.82
CA GLU A 120 16.49 -12.06 -22.06
C GLU A 120 17.34 -12.95 -22.99
N ASN A 121 18.50 -13.39 -22.50
CA ASN A 121 19.28 -14.42 -23.16
C ASN A 121 18.65 -15.80 -22.97
N THR A 122 19.10 -16.78 -23.74
CA THR A 122 18.57 -18.16 -23.70
C THR A 122 19.25 -19.06 -22.65
N ASP A 123 20.25 -18.55 -21.93
CA ASP A 123 20.98 -19.34 -20.92
C ASP A 123 20.15 -19.42 -19.62
N PRO A 124 19.75 -20.61 -19.16
CA PRO A 124 18.95 -20.75 -17.97
C PRO A 124 19.70 -20.54 -16.65
N ILE A 125 21.05 -20.57 -16.66
CA ILE A 125 21.91 -20.44 -15.48
C ILE A 125 22.51 -19.01 -15.44
N PHE A 126 23.23 -18.63 -16.50
CA PHE A 126 23.86 -17.30 -16.61
C PHE A 126 22.90 -16.33 -17.27
N LYS A 127 21.88 -15.95 -16.51
CA LYS A 127 20.81 -15.06 -16.97
C LYS A 127 21.35 -13.66 -17.19
N SER A 128 21.20 -13.14 -18.39
CA SER A 128 21.41 -11.74 -18.72
C SER A 128 20.26 -11.21 -19.55
N TYR A 129 20.01 -9.93 -19.47
CA TYR A 129 18.93 -9.28 -20.21
C TYR A 129 19.26 -7.82 -20.49
N SER A 130 18.52 -7.25 -21.43
CA SER A 130 18.55 -5.83 -21.72
C SER A 130 17.13 -5.28 -21.62
N ILE A 131 17.02 -4.01 -21.25
CA ILE A 131 15.75 -3.30 -21.17
C ILE A 131 15.59 -2.49 -22.45
N LEU A 132 14.53 -2.76 -23.21
CA LEU A 132 14.19 -2.04 -24.42
C LEU A 132 13.09 -1.03 -24.11
N VAL A 133 13.36 0.26 -24.31
CA VAL A 133 12.37 1.34 -24.16
C VAL A 133 12.17 2.01 -25.51
N ARG A 134 11.00 1.84 -26.10
CA ARG A 134 10.66 2.41 -27.44
C ARG A 134 11.74 2.17 -28.50
N GLY A 135 12.31 0.97 -28.53
CA GLY A 135 13.30 0.58 -29.52
C GLY A 135 14.74 0.95 -29.19
N LYS A 136 15.01 1.52 -28.02
CA LYS A 136 16.38 1.80 -27.54
C LYS A 136 16.74 0.86 -26.40
N TYR A 137 17.92 0.24 -26.50
CA TYR A 137 18.46 -0.67 -25.50
C TYR A 137 19.13 0.10 -24.35
N TYR A 138 18.90 -0.40 -23.15
CA TYR A 138 19.50 0.08 -21.92
C TYR A 138 19.98 -1.10 -21.09
N ASP A 139 20.99 -0.86 -20.25
CA ASP A 139 21.45 -1.84 -19.29
C ASP A 139 20.50 -1.93 -18.09
N PRO A 140 20.29 -3.14 -17.52
CA PRO A 140 19.50 -3.32 -16.31
C PRO A 140 19.97 -2.48 -15.12
N TYR A 141 21.28 -2.18 -15.07
CA TYR A 141 21.91 -1.33 -14.07
C TYR A 141 21.39 0.13 -14.09
N ASP A 142 20.86 0.58 -15.21
CA ASP A 142 20.29 1.91 -15.34
C ASP A 142 18.85 2.02 -14.79
N PHE A 143 18.30 0.94 -14.24
CA PHE A 143 16.92 0.91 -13.76
C PHE A 143 16.80 0.38 -12.34
N LEU A 144 15.94 1.05 -11.53
CA LEU A 144 15.33 0.44 -10.36
C LEU A 144 14.07 -0.31 -10.80
N LYS A 145 13.90 -1.52 -10.31
CA LYS A 145 12.82 -2.43 -10.71
C LYS A 145 12.04 -2.88 -9.49
N LEU A 146 10.76 -2.61 -9.45
CA LEU A 146 9.85 -3.15 -8.45
C LEU A 146 9.01 -4.25 -9.10
N LEU A 147 9.37 -5.52 -8.88
CA LEU A 147 8.80 -6.68 -9.58
C LEU A 147 7.94 -7.52 -8.64
N ARG A 148 6.68 -7.79 -9.05
CA ARG A 148 5.76 -8.63 -8.31
C ARG A 148 6.00 -10.10 -8.61
N ASN A 149 6.14 -10.95 -7.58
CA ASN A 149 6.26 -12.41 -7.68
C ASN A 149 7.28 -12.89 -8.74
N THR A 150 8.40 -12.17 -8.88
CA THR A 150 9.41 -12.51 -9.88
C THR A 150 10.05 -13.86 -9.60
N ARG A 151 10.29 -14.64 -10.67
CA ARG A 151 11.00 -15.92 -10.62
C ARG A 151 12.34 -15.88 -11.32
N ASN A 152 12.54 -14.91 -12.19
CA ASN A 152 13.77 -14.76 -12.98
C ASN A 152 14.56 -13.48 -12.62
N GLY A 153 14.01 -12.58 -11.80
CA GLY A 153 14.61 -11.29 -11.45
C GLY A 153 14.54 -10.24 -12.57
N MET A 154 13.89 -10.55 -13.69
CA MET A 154 13.81 -9.68 -14.86
C MET A 154 12.39 -9.18 -15.09
N THR A 155 11.39 -10.07 -14.94
CA THR A 155 9.97 -9.78 -15.07
C THR A 155 9.22 -10.27 -13.84
N GLY A 156 8.09 -9.64 -13.54
CA GLY A 156 7.16 -10.09 -12.52
C GLY A 156 5.91 -10.76 -13.10
N GLU A 157 4.92 -10.98 -12.27
CA GLU A 157 3.62 -11.54 -12.63
C GLU A 157 2.55 -10.49 -12.43
N SER A 158 1.87 -10.07 -13.52
CA SER A 158 0.80 -9.07 -13.46
C SER A 158 -0.50 -9.66 -12.92
N MET A 159 -1.16 -8.96 -12.00
CA MET A 159 -2.50 -9.37 -11.53
C MET A 159 -3.54 -9.41 -12.65
N THR A 160 -3.36 -8.61 -13.71
CA THR A 160 -4.25 -8.63 -14.87
C THR A 160 -4.31 -9.98 -15.56
N ARG A 161 -3.20 -10.73 -15.53
CA ARG A 161 -3.07 -12.07 -16.10
C ARG A 161 -3.48 -13.14 -15.09
N ASP A 162 -2.92 -13.08 -13.89
CA ASP A 162 -3.07 -14.12 -12.87
C ASP A 162 -4.51 -14.20 -12.33
N LEU A 163 -5.16 -13.05 -12.17
CA LEU A 163 -6.49 -12.92 -11.58
C LEU A 163 -7.57 -12.52 -12.59
N ASN A 164 -7.29 -12.74 -13.87
CA ASN A 164 -8.17 -12.32 -14.96
C ASN A 164 -9.62 -12.82 -14.80
N MET A 165 -9.82 -14.04 -14.32
CA MET A 165 -11.18 -14.60 -14.13
C MET A 165 -11.98 -13.85 -13.07
N ALA A 166 -11.38 -13.49 -11.94
CA ALA A 166 -12.03 -12.74 -10.87
C ALA A 166 -12.41 -11.32 -11.35
N PHE A 167 -11.47 -10.65 -12.03
CA PHE A 167 -11.73 -9.33 -12.61
C PHE A 167 -12.76 -9.37 -13.74
N GLN A 168 -12.76 -10.41 -14.58
CA GLN A 168 -13.80 -10.59 -15.61
C GLN A 168 -15.19 -10.79 -14.99
N ALA A 169 -15.29 -11.56 -13.90
CA ALA A 169 -16.56 -11.74 -13.20
C ALA A 169 -17.09 -10.41 -12.65
N ALA A 170 -16.25 -9.65 -11.93
CA ALA A 170 -16.59 -8.34 -11.39
C ALA A 170 -16.98 -7.35 -12.48
N PHE A 171 -16.19 -7.25 -13.55
CA PHE A 171 -16.46 -6.37 -14.69
C PHE A 171 -17.75 -6.74 -15.42
N SER A 172 -18.05 -8.03 -15.56
CA SER A 172 -19.27 -8.53 -16.20
C SER A 172 -20.52 -8.18 -15.39
N ILE A 173 -20.47 -8.29 -14.06
CA ILE A 173 -21.56 -7.86 -13.18
C ILE A 173 -21.79 -6.36 -13.31
N LEU A 174 -20.73 -5.55 -13.26
CA LEU A 174 -20.82 -4.10 -13.42
C LEU A 174 -21.42 -3.73 -14.78
N LYS A 175 -20.94 -4.34 -15.86
CA LYS A 175 -21.46 -4.13 -17.21
C LYS A 175 -22.94 -4.53 -17.34
N PHE A 176 -23.34 -5.61 -16.69
CA PHE A 176 -24.74 -6.03 -16.64
C PHE A 176 -25.59 -4.97 -15.92
N GLN A 177 -25.18 -4.51 -14.74
CA GLN A 177 -25.90 -3.47 -13.98
C GLN A 177 -26.06 -2.19 -14.80
N VAL A 178 -24.98 -1.67 -15.39
CA VAL A 178 -25.02 -0.46 -16.24
C VAL A 178 -25.95 -0.66 -17.43
N THR A 179 -25.90 -1.82 -18.10
CA THR A 179 -26.76 -2.11 -19.24
C THR A 179 -28.24 -2.19 -18.85
N THR A 180 -28.53 -2.76 -17.68
CA THR A 180 -29.87 -2.87 -17.14
C THR A 180 -30.44 -1.48 -16.79
N LEU A 181 -29.64 -0.63 -16.13
CA LEU A 181 -30.02 0.74 -15.82
C LEU A 181 -30.28 1.59 -17.07
N LYS A 182 -29.39 1.50 -18.06
CA LYS A 182 -29.57 2.21 -19.35
C LYS A 182 -30.85 1.80 -20.10
N LYS A 183 -31.34 0.60 -19.88
CA LYS A 183 -32.59 0.09 -20.48
C LYS A 183 -33.82 0.36 -19.64
N GLY A 184 -33.76 1.27 -18.66
CA GLY A 184 -34.90 1.68 -17.86
C GLY A 184 -35.36 0.67 -16.79
N GLY A 185 -34.43 -0.20 -16.35
CA GLY A 185 -34.77 -1.32 -15.47
C GLY A 185 -35.32 -2.52 -16.26
N ASN A 186 -34.85 -3.71 -15.92
CA ASN A 186 -35.15 -4.91 -16.72
C ASN A 186 -36.48 -5.52 -16.36
N LYS A 187 -37.58 -4.85 -16.66
CA LYS A 187 -38.92 -5.46 -16.59
C LYS A 187 -39.10 -6.44 -17.73
N LYS A 188 -38.42 -7.59 -17.63
CA LYS A 188 -38.72 -8.72 -18.51
C LYS A 188 -40.07 -9.29 -18.08
N GLY A 189 -40.96 -9.43 -19.03
CA GLY A 189 -42.26 -10.03 -18.83
C GLY A 189 -42.77 -10.64 -20.11
N PHE A 190 -43.93 -11.27 -19.99
CA PHE A 190 -44.62 -11.84 -21.11
C PHE A 190 -45.84 -11.00 -21.39
N LEU A 191 -46.12 -10.78 -22.67
CA LEU A 191 -47.41 -10.25 -23.12
C LEU A 191 -48.33 -11.44 -23.36
N GLU A 192 -49.28 -11.67 -22.45
CA GLU A 192 -50.32 -12.69 -22.61
C GLU A 192 -51.52 -12.07 -23.35
N ALA A 193 -51.92 -12.68 -24.45
CA ALA A 193 -53.13 -12.31 -25.18
C ALA A 193 -54.19 -13.38 -25.00
N GLU A 194 -55.43 -12.96 -24.70
CA GLU A 194 -56.58 -13.87 -24.54
C GLU A 194 -57.00 -14.55 -25.83
N ARG A 195 -56.53 -14.01 -26.98
CA ARG A 195 -56.76 -14.60 -28.34
C ARG A 195 -55.46 -14.77 -29.12
N LYS A 196 -55.45 -15.63 -30.09
CA LYS A 196 -54.38 -15.76 -31.03
C LYS A 196 -54.24 -14.47 -31.84
N LEU A 197 -53.09 -13.81 -31.74
CA LEU A 197 -52.75 -12.61 -32.52
C LEU A 197 -52.20 -12.96 -33.89
N GLY A 198 -52.51 -12.19 -34.90
CA GLY A 198 -51.92 -12.29 -36.23
C GLY A 198 -50.49 -11.69 -36.29
N ASP A 199 -49.71 -12.07 -37.29
CA ASP A 199 -48.32 -11.58 -37.47
C ASP A 199 -48.19 -10.06 -37.51
N PRO A 200 -49.12 -9.28 -38.12
CA PRO A 200 -49.07 -7.83 -38.08
C PRO A 200 -49.25 -7.26 -36.68
N GLU A 201 -50.20 -7.82 -35.90
CA GLU A 201 -50.50 -7.40 -34.52
C GLU A 201 -49.29 -7.67 -33.60
N ILE A 202 -48.59 -8.83 -33.80
CA ILE A 202 -47.40 -9.18 -33.05
C ILE A 202 -46.23 -8.20 -33.37
N LYS A 203 -46.08 -7.79 -34.61
CA LYS A 203 -45.09 -6.79 -35.03
C LYS A 203 -45.33 -5.44 -34.41
N MET A 204 -46.57 -4.94 -34.48
CA MET A 204 -46.97 -3.68 -33.83
C MET A 204 -46.76 -3.68 -32.33
N LEU A 205 -47.13 -4.76 -31.63
CA LEU A 205 -46.88 -4.93 -30.19
C LEU A 205 -45.39 -4.89 -29.86
N LYS A 206 -44.59 -5.59 -30.64
CA LYS A 206 -43.12 -5.60 -30.45
C LYS A 206 -42.50 -4.23 -30.67
N GLU A 207 -42.98 -3.48 -31.67
CA GLU A 207 -42.50 -2.12 -31.93
C GLU A 207 -42.95 -1.14 -30.86
N SER A 208 -44.20 -1.20 -30.41
CA SER A 208 -44.72 -0.37 -29.32
C SER A 208 -43.96 -0.68 -28.00
N TRP A 209 -43.66 -1.97 -27.74
CA TRP A 209 -42.89 -2.37 -26.58
C TRP A 209 -41.43 -1.92 -26.64
N LYS A 210 -40.80 -1.96 -27.83
CA LYS A 210 -39.45 -1.46 -28.06
C LYS A 210 -39.37 0.05 -27.87
N ASN A 211 -40.39 0.77 -28.32
CA ASN A 211 -40.48 2.23 -28.22
C ASN A 211 -40.69 2.68 -26.77
N LEU A 212 -41.40 1.91 -25.95
CA LEU A 212 -41.58 2.19 -24.50
C LEU A 212 -40.25 2.28 -23.74
N TYR A 213 -39.22 1.55 -24.16
CA TYR A 213 -37.91 1.51 -23.54
C TYR A 213 -36.84 2.29 -24.33
N SER A 214 -37.24 3.11 -25.30
CA SER A 214 -36.32 4.02 -26.00
C SER A 214 -36.13 5.32 -25.21
N GLU A 215 -34.97 5.96 -25.35
CA GLU A 215 -34.59 7.16 -24.58
C GLU A 215 -35.54 8.38 -24.78
N ASN A 216 -36.47 8.32 -25.74
CA ASN A 216 -37.39 9.42 -26.12
C ASN A 216 -38.87 9.01 -26.00
N SER A 217 -39.28 8.11 -25.15
CA SER A 217 -40.66 7.64 -25.08
C SER A 217 -41.43 8.26 -23.88
N ASP A 218 -42.72 8.49 -24.10
CA ASP A 218 -43.65 9.00 -23.07
C ASP A 218 -43.97 8.00 -21.94
N ASN A 219 -43.14 7.00 -21.73
CA ASN A 219 -43.22 5.97 -20.64
C ASN A 219 -44.58 5.31 -20.43
N VAL A 220 -45.51 5.44 -21.34
CA VAL A 220 -46.87 4.85 -21.26
C VAL A 220 -47.13 4.02 -22.51
N SER A 221 -47.37 2.72 -22.35
CA SER A 221 -47.85 1.84 -23.41
C SER A 221 -49.30 1.47 -23.16
N VAL A 222 -50.18 1.75 -24.13
CA VAL A 222 -51.56 1.32 -24.08
C VAL A 222 -51.67 -0.09 -24.66
N LEU A 223 -52.03 -1.06 -23.83
CA LEU A 223 -52.29 -2.42 -24.23
C LEU A 223 -53.79 -2.56 -24.59
N ASN A 224 -54.07 -2.88 -25.85
CA ASN A 224 -55.44 -3.11 -26.34
C ASN A 224 -55.67 -4.61 -26.57
N ASN A 225 -56.93 -4.97 -26.79
CA ASN A 225 -57.35 -6.30 -27.23
C ASN A 225 -57.05 -7.47 -26.28
N GLY A 226 -57.25 -7.27 -24.98
CA GLY A 226 -57.07 -8.36 -24.00
C GLY A 226 -55.61 -8.81 -23.83
N VAL A 227 -54.65 -7.94 -24.16
CA VAL A 227 -53.24 -8.21 -23.87
C VAL A 227 -52.91 -7.74 -22.47
N LYS A 228 -52.39 -8.63 -21.65
CA LYS A 228 -51.96 -8.36 -20.27
C LYS A 228 -50.46 -8.53 -20.17
N PHE A 229 -49.81 -7.61 -19.47
CA PHE A 229 -48.38 -7.76 -19.15
C PHE A 229 -48.25 -8.56 -17.84
N LYS A 230 -47.53 -9.64 -17.92
CA LYS A 230 -47.15 -10.47 -16.76
C LYS A 230 -45.68 -10.34 -16.50
N GLU A 231 -45.35 -9.71 -15.41
CA GLU A 231 -43.94 -9.56 -14.99
C GLU A 231 -43.32 -10.94 -14.77
N SER A 232 -42.17 -11.17 -15.37
CA SER A 232 -41.27 -12.29 -15.03
C SER A 232 -40.62 -11.95 -13.71
N SER A 233 -40.77 -12.79 -12.70
CA SER A 233 -40.18 -12.55 -11.37
C SER A 233 -38.65 -12.61 -11.44
N ASN A 234 -37.99 -11.48 -11.70
CA ASN A 234 -36.54 -11.34 -11.74
C ASN A 234 -35.93 -10.97 -10.37
N ASN A 235 -36.73 -10.77 -9.34
CA ASN A 235 -36.25 -10.36 -8.00
C ASN A 235 -35.19 -11.32 -7.43
N ALA A 236 -35.34 -12.64 -7.63
CA ALA A 236 -34.36 -13.62 -7.15
C ALA A 236 -33.01 -13.50 -7.88
N THR A 237 -33.03 -13.28 -9.19
CA THR A 237 -31.79 -13.12 -9.99
C THR A 237 -31.07 -11.81 -9.65
N GLU A 238 -31.80 -10.73 -9.43
CA GLU A 238 -31.21 -9.44 -9.04
C GLU A 238 -30.63 -9.49 -7.62
N MET A 239 -31.34 -10.13 -6.67
CA MET A 239 -30.81 -10.37 -5.32
C MET A 239 -29.54 -11.23 -5.35
N GLN A 240 -29.51 -12.30 -6.14
CA GLN A 240 -28.32 -13.15 -6.29
C GLN A 240 -27.14 -12.39 -6.90
N LEU A 241 -27.37 -11.52 -7.90
CA LEU A 241 -26.32 -10.68 -8.49
C LEU A 241 -25.77 -9.66 -7.49
N ASN A 242 -26.60 -9.06 -6.65
CA ASN A 242 -26.14 -8.16 -5.60
C ASN A 242 -25.33 -8.89 -4.53
N GLN A 243 -25.76 -10.08 -4.12
CA GLN A 243 -24.98 -10.92 -3.21
C GLN A 243 -23.64 -11.34 -3.82
N SER A 244 -23.66 -11.75 -5.08
CA SER A 244 -22.44 -12.11 -5.81
C SER A 244 -21.47 -10.94 -5.92
N LYS A 245 -21.98 -9.71 -6.13
CA LYS A 245 -21.15 -8.50 -6.14
C LYS A 245 -20.47 -8.28 -4.79
N VAL A 246 -21.23 -8.31 -3.69
CA VAL A 246 -20.68 -8.13 -2.33
C VAL A 246 -19.62 -9.19 -2.01
N THR A 247 -19.82 -10.42 -2.48
CA THR A 247 -18.86 -11.51 -2.28
C THR A 247 -17.58 -11.24 -3.09
N LEU A 248 -17.72 -10.85 -4.37
CA LEU A 248 -16.57 -10.52 -5.22
C LEU A 248 -15.80 -9.29 -4.73
N ASP A 249 -16.49 -8.26 -4.22
CA ASP A 249 -15.83 -7.08 -3.65
C ASP A 249 -14.95 -7.51 -2.46
N LYS A 250 -15.44 -8.39 -1.56
CA LYS A 250 -14.64 -8.95 -0.45
C LYS A 250 -13.50 -9.85 -0.91
N GLU A 251 -13.70 -10.62 -1.98
CA GLU A 251 -12.63 -11.43 -2.57
C GLU A 251 -11.53 -10.53 -3.14
N ILE A 252 -11.90 -9.41 -3.77
CA ILE A 252 -10.96 -8.40 -4.27
C ILE A 252 -10.19 -7.78 -3.11
N ASP A 253 -10.87 -7.33 -2.03
CA ASP A 253 -10.21 -6.86 -0.81
C ASP A 253 -9.19 -7.88 -0.29
N GLY A 254 -9.56 -9.17 -0.28
CA GLY A 254 -8.67 -10.26 0.11
C GLY A 254 -7.43 -10.40 -0.78
N LEU A 255 -7.58 -10.21 -2.10
CA LEU A 255 -6.48 -10.28 -3.06
C LEU A 255 -5.48 -9.12 -2.90
N PHE A 256 -5.96 -7.95 -2.51
CA PHE A 256 -5.16 -6.79 -2.19
C PHE A 256 -4.74 -6.72 -0.70
N HIS A 257 -5.13 -7.71 0.11
CA HIS A 257 -4.87 -7.77 1.56
C HIS A 257 -5.41 -6.55 2.32
N ILE A 258 -6.54 -6.00 1.86
CA ILE A 258 -7.21 -4.90 2.55
C ILE A 258 -7.82 -5.42 3.85
N SER A 259 -7.53 -4.75 4.96
CA SER A 259 -8.09 -5.03 6.28
C SER A 259 -8.63 -3.76 6.92
N SER A 260 -9.68 -3.90 7.73
CA SER A 260 -10.18 -2.81 8.57
C SER A 260 -9.22 -2.47 9.72
N ASN A 261 -8.33 -3.39 10.07
CA ASN A 261 -7.25 -3.16 11.02
C ASN A 261 -6.05 -2.52 10.28
N ASN A 262 -5.71 -1.28 10.65
CA ASN A 262 -4.63 -0.52 10.02
C ASN A 262 -3.27 -1.22 10.13
N GLU A 263 -2.96 -1.80 11.28
CA GLU A 263 -1.68 -2.50 11.48
C GLU A 263 -1.58 -3.75 10.59
N GLU A 264 -2.67 -4.53 10.50
CA GLU A 264 -2.72 -5.70 9.64
C GLU A 264 -2.63 -5.32 8.16
N PHE A 265 -3.32 -4.25 7.74
CA PHE A 265 -3.22 -3.70 6.38
C PHE A 265 -1.78 -3.30 6.04
N ILE A 266 -1.11 -2.53 6.92
CA ILE A 266 0.28 -2.12 6.69
C ILE A 266 1.18 -3.34 6.59
N LYS A 267 1.06 -4.30 7.52
CA LYS A 267 1.92 -5.50 7.55
C LYS A 267 1.74 -6.42 6.35
N ARG A 268 0.51 -6.55 5.84
CA ARG A 268 0.21 -7.51 4.77
C ARG A 268 0.21 -6.91 3.36
N ALA A 269 -0.24 -5.66 3.21
CA ALA A 269 -0.35 -5.02 1.91
C ALA A 269 0.84 -4.11 1.58
N VAL A 270 1.26 -3.25 2.52
CA VAL A 270 2.23 -2.18 2.24
C VAL A 270 3.68 -2.61 2.48
N LEU A 271 3.94 -3.24 3.64
CA LEU A 271 5.29 -3.64 4.06
C LEU A 271 5.99 -4.57 3.06
N PRO A 272 5.33 -5.59 2.46
CA PRO A 272 5.99 -6.43 1.45
C PRO A 272 6.45 -5.65 0.22
N ILE A 273 5.67 -4.66 -0.24
CA ILE A 273 6.03 -3.81 -1.37
C ILE A 273 7.20 -2.91 -0.99
N GLY A 274 7.15 -2.32 0.21
CA GLY A 274 8.22 -1.48 0.71
C GLY A 274 9.53 -2.23 0.89
N ASN A 275 9.50 -3.45 1.43
CA ASN A 275 10.69 -4.31 1.56
C ASN A 275 11.27 -4.71 0.20
N ALA A 276 10.41 -5.00 -0.78
CA ALA A 276 10.85 -5.28 -2.14
C ALA A 276 11.56 -4.06 -2.76
N PHE A 277 11.01 -2.86 -2.56
CA PHE A 277 11.63 -1.63 -3.05
C PHE A 277 12.91 -1.27 -2.27
N GLU A 278 12.92 -1.43 -0.95
CA GLU A 278 14.10 -1.29 -0.10
C GLU A 278 15.24 -2.21 -0.56
N THR A 279 14.91 -3.48 -0.83
CA THR A 279 15.89 -4.44 -1.36
C THR A 279 16.43 -3.98 -2.70
N THR A 280 15.58 -3.48 -3.60
CA THR A 280 16.02 -2.93 -4.89
C THR A 280 16.95 -1.72 -4.71
N LEU A 281 16.64 -0.82 -3.77
CA LEU A 281 17.52 0.31 -3.46
C LEU A 281 18.88 -0.17 -2.93
N ASN A 282 18.90 -1.19 -2.10
CA ASN A 282 20.14 -1.74 -1.55
C ASN A 282 20.96 -2.52 -2.59
N THR A 283 20.32 -3.18 -3.55
CA THR A 283 21.02 -3.97 -4.57
C THR A 283 21.44 -3.16 -5.79
N ASP A 284 20.55 -2.34 -6.33
CA ASP A 284 20.70 -1.71 -7.64
C ASP A 284 21.04 -0.21 -7.57
N PHE A 285 20.77 0.45 -6.43
CA PHE A 285 20.99 1.90 -6.29
C PHE A 285 22.28 2.28 -5.58
N LEU A 286 22.79 1.40 -4.70
CA LEU A 286 24.09 1.53 -4.06
C LEU A 286 25.17 0.90 -4.92
N THR A 287 26.33 1.56 -4.98
CA THR A 287 27.52 0.97 -5.56
C THR A 287 28.14 -0.07 -4.62
N GLU A 288 28.93 -1.02 -5.15
CA GLU A 288 29.60 -2.03 -4.31
C GLU A 288 30.55 -1.40 -3.27
N ALA A 289 31.18 -0.28 -3.60
CA ALA A 289 32.03 0.45 -2.66
C ALA A 289 31.22 1.02 -1.47
N GLU A 290 30.03 1.57 -1.73
CA GLU A 290 29.16 2.07 -0.66
C GLU A 290 28.64 0.94 0.23
N LYS A 291 28.26 -0.20 -0.35
CA LYS A 291 27.84 -1.39 0.42
C LYS A 291 28.98 -1.86 1.35
N GLN A 292 30.21 -1.90 0.87
CA GLN A 292 31.39 -2.25 1.68
C GLN A 292 31.68 -1.22 2.79
N LEU A 293 31.32 0.05 2.56
CA LEU A 293 31.40 1.13 3.57
C LEU A 293 30.24 1.15 4.57
N GLY A 294 29.32 0.18 4.48
CA GLY A 294 28.20 0.02 5.41
C GLY A 294 26.99 0.89 5.13
N TYR A 295 26.85 1.48 3.92
CA TYR A 295 25.65 2.21 3.55
C TYR A 295 24.49 1.26 3.28
N PHE A 296 23.28 1.65 3.69
CA PHE A 296 22.04 0.90 3.39
C PHE A 296 20.82 1.81 3.41
N TRP A 297 19.84 1.46 2.59
CA TRP A 297 18.51 2.10 2.57
C TRP A 297 17.58 1.35 3.49
N GLN A 298 16.69 2.09 4.14
CA GLN A 298 15.63 1.55 4.98
C GLN A 298 14.34 2.35 4.79
N ALA A 299 13.22 1.62 4.72
CA ALA A 299 11.90 2.22 4.70
C ALA A 299 11.46 2.58 6.13
N ASP A 300 10.93 3.76 6.33
CA ASP A 300 10.45 4.23 7.63
C ASP A 300 8.92 4.16 7.69
N TYR A 301 8.41 3.17 8.42
CA TYR A 301 6.98 2.96 8.62
C TYR A 301 6.44 3.59 9.90
N SER A 302 7.27 4.30 10.67
CA SER A 302 6.91 4.82 12.01
C SER A 302 5.64 5.67 11.97
N GLU A 303 5.50 6.54 10.97
CA GLU A 303 4.30 7.37 10.84
C GLU A 303 3.03 6.56 10.54
N LEU A 304 3.14 5.50 9.72
CA LEU A 304 2.00 4.65 9.36
C LEU A 304 1.57 3.73 10.51
N LEU A 305 2.53 3.30 11.32
CA LEU A 305 2.31 2.42 12.47
C LEU A 305 2.02 3.18 13.76
N LYS A 306 2.01 4.52 13.71
CA LYS A 306 1.60 5.31 14.89
C LYS A 306 0.21 4.88 15.33
N ALA A 307 0.18 4.25 16.49
CA ALA A 307 -1.06 3.93 17.18
C ALA A 307 -1.93 5.19 17.38
N SER A 308 -3.23 5.03 17.58
CA SER A 308 -4.09 6.16 17.92
C SER A 308 -3.51 6.92 19.12
N MET A 309 -3.78 8.21 19.23
CA MET A 309 -3.27 9.02 20.36
C MET A 309 -3.58 8.35 21.71
N LYS A 310 -4.74 7.74 21.83
CA LYS A 310 -5.16 7.01 23.03
C LYS A 310 -4.24 5.80 23.31
N GLU A 311 -4.00 4.96 22.32
CA GLU A 311 -3.14 3.77 22.45
C GLU A 311 -1.71 4.15 22.76
N ARG A 312 -1.17 5.22 22.12
CA ARG A 312 0.16 5.73 22.43
C ARG A 312 0.26 6.20 23.87
N PHE A 313 -0.70 6.99 24.35
CA PHE A 313 -0.68 7.47 25.73
C PHE A 313 -0.87 6.37 26.76
N GLU A 314 -1.63 5.33 26.43
CA GLU A 314 -1.72 4.11 27.27
C GLU A 314 -0.38 3.37 27.31
N ALA A 315 0.29 3.22 26.16
CA ALA A 315 1.63 2.62 26.08
C ALA A 315 2.68 3.45 26.84
N TYR A 316 2.69 4.78 26.67
CA TYR A 316 3.58 5.68 27.42
C TYR A 316 3.34 5.62 28.92
N LYS A 317 2.08 5.52 29.33
CA LYS A 317 1.76 5.37 30.75
C LYS A 317 2.39 4.07 31.29
N VAL A 318 2.21 2.95 30.59
CA VAL A 318 2.81 1.67 30.99
C VAL A 318 4.34 1.77 31.01
N ALA A 319 4.95 2.31 29.96
CA ALA A 319 6.40 2.43 29.84
C ALA A 319 7.01 3.34 30.94
N LYS A 320 6.34 4.46 31.25
CA LYS A 320 6.74 5.35 32.36
C LYS A 320 6.56 4.66 33.72
N ASP A 321 5.44 3.98 33.94
CA ASP A 321 5.13 3.35 35.22
C ASP A 321 6.02 2.13 35.48
N THR A 322 6.52 1.47 34.45
CA THR A 322 7.49 0.36 34.51
C THR A 322 8.96 0.80 34.49
N GLY A 323 9.23 2.10 34.36
CA GLY A 323 10.59 2.64 34.35
C GLY A 323 11.37 2.44 33.06
N TRP A 324 10.70 2.19 31.94
CA TRP A 324 11.35 2.02 30.62
C TRP A 324 11.60 3.35 29.90
N LEU A 325 10.72 4.33 30.11
CA LEU A 325 10.83 5.65 29.48
C LEU A 325 10.76 6.76 30.51
N MET A 326 11.59 7.79 30.30
CA MET A 326 11.55 9.05 31.02
C MET A 326 10.45 9.97 30.46
N ILE A 327 9.99 10.92 31.26
CA ILE A 327 8.98 11.91 30.83
C ILE A 327 9.50 12.75 29.66
N ASN A 328 10.77 13.15 29.69
CA ASN A 328 11.35 13.96 28.61
C ASN A 328 11.55 13.16 27.29
N GLU A 329 11.79 11.86 27.35
CA GLU A 329 11.82 11.00 26.18
C GLU A 329 10.44 10.91 25.53
N ILE A 330 9.38 10.74 26.34
CA ILE A 330 7.98 10.75 25.84
C ILE A 330 7.64 12.10 25.20
N ARG A 331 8.07 13.21 25.82
CA ARG A 331 7.86 14.57 25.27
C ARG A 331 8.58 14.75 23.94
N GLU A 332 9.80 14.25 23.82
CA GLU A 332 10.59 14.29 22.58
C GLU A 332 9.93 13.46 21.46
N MET A 333 9.40 12.26 21.79
CA MET A 333 8.64 11.43 20.84
C MET A 333 7.37 12.12 20.31
N GLU A 334 6.78 13.04 21.11
CA GLU A 334 5.60 13.84 20.72
C GLU A 334 5.98 15.26 20.25
N ASN A 335 7.26 15.53 19.94
CA ASN A 335 7.78 16.83 19.53
C ASN A 335 7.46 17.97 20.53
N MET A 336 7.47 17.68 21.83
CA MET A 336 7.27 18.65 22.89
C MET A 336 8.63 19.06 23.48
N GLU A 337 8.76 20.31 23.92
CA GLU A 337 9.97 20.78 24.60
C GLU A 337 10.24 20.00 25.90
N LYS A 338 11.51 19.72 26.16
CA LYS A 338 11.96 19.08 27.42
C LYS A 338 11.68 19.99 28.61
N ILE A 339 11.34 19.40 29.73
CA ILE A 339 11.16 20.10 31.00
C ILE A 339 12.36 19.80 31.89
N GLU A 340 12.98 20.86 32.44
CA GLU A 340 14.10 20.70 33.34
C GLU A 340 13.73 19.86 34.59
N GLY A 341 14.60 18.91 34.96
CA GLY A 341 14.38 18.02 36.09
C GLY A 341 13.42 16.83 35.80
N MET A 342 12.90 16.68 34.58
CA MET A 342 11.98 15.59 34.21
C MET A 342 12.68 14.40 33.50
N ASN A 343 14.01 14.32 33.56
CA ASN A 343 14.78 13.11 33.20
C ASN A 343 14.76 12.13 34.38
N VAL A 344 13.56 11.60 34.68
CA VAL A 344 13.35 10.72 35.82
C VAL A 344 12.73 9.38 35.39
N LEU A 345 13.30 8.30 35.91
CA LEU A 345 12.79 6.95 35.73
C LEU A 345 12.05 6.49 36.99
N ASN A 346 10.94 5.78 36.82
CA ASN A 346 10.26 5.08 37.91
C ASN A 346 10.96 3.75 38.18
N VAL A 347 11.64 3.61 39.31
CA VAL A 347 12.40 2.39 39.67
C VAL A 347 11.59 1.42 40.51
N GLY A 348 10.29 1.54 40.59
CA GLY A 348 9.35 0.49 40.96
C GLY A 348 9.12 0.26 42.46
N LEU A 349 9.98 0.63 43.35
CA LEU A 349 9.78 0.48 44.80
C LEU A 349 9.06 1.73 45.37
N SER A 350 7.76 1.63 45.57
CA SER A 350 6.92 2.70 46.17
C SER A 350 6.99 4.05 45.45
N ALA A 351 7.02 4.05 44.11
CA ALA A 351 7.14 5.24 43.27
C ALA A 351 8.44 6.03 43.47
N ALA A 352 9.56 5.37 43.73
CA ALA A 352 10.86 6.03 43.74
C ALA A 352 11.23 6.49 42.34
N LEU A 353 11.57 7.78 42.19
CA LEU A 353 12.01 8.41 40.96
C LEU A 353 13.54 8.54 41.01
N TYR A 354 14.20 8.09 39.96
CA TYR A 354 15.63 8.26 39.74
C TYR A 354 15.90 9.34 38.72
N ASN A 355 16.57 10.40 39.11
CA ASN A 355 17.00 11.46 38.21
C ASN A 355 18.32 11.07 37.53
N THR A 356 18.32 10.88 36.25
CA THR A 356 19.48 10.43 35.46
C THR A 356 20.56 11.52 35.33
N ASP A 357 20.18 12.80 35.42
CA ASP A 357 21.11 13.93 35.29
C ASP A 357 21.89 14.20 36.58
N THR A 358 21.21 14.08 37.74
CA THR A 358 21.81 14.34 39.04
C THR A 358 22.26 13.09 39.80
N GLY A 359 21.79 11.90 39.37
CA GLY A 359 22.04 10.65 40.04
C GLY A 359 21.29 10.49 41.38
N GLU A 360 20.31 11.31 41.66
CA GLU A 360 19.54 11.34 42.89
C GLU A 360 18.27 10.50 42.83
N TYR A 361 17.93 9.87 43.98
CA TYR A 361 16.65 9.20 44.18
C TYR A 361 15.70 10.08 44.96
N TYR A 362 14.47 10.25 44.46
CA TYR A 362 13.40 10.94 45.15
C TYR A 362 12.22 10.01 45.38
N VAL A 363 11.73 9.92 46.61
CA VAL A 363 10.56 9.15 46.99
C VAL A 363 9.45 10.12 47.42
N PRO A 364 8.42 10.36 46.60
CA PRO A 364 7.41 11.39 46.87
C PRO A 364 6.68 11.25 48.19
N ASN A 365 6.54 10.02 48.70
CA ASN A 365 5.83 9.75 49.95
C ASN A 365 6.67 9.94 51.23
N THR A 366 7.98 10.13 51.11
CA THR A 366 8.88 10.22 52.30
C THR A 366 9.68 11.50 52.32
N ASP A 367 9.57 12.33 51.32
CA ASP A 367 10.25 13.64 51.16
C ASP A 367 11.79 13.60 51.37
N THR A 368 12.39 12.42 51.09
CA THR A 368 13.82 12.18 51.24
C THR A 368 14.51 12.03 49.90
N ALA A 369 15.29 13.03 49.46
CA ALA A 369 16.27 12.87 48.40
C ALA A 369 17.57 12.29 48.98
N LYS A 370 18.07 11.16 48.42
CA LYS A 370 19.37 10.57 48.78
C LYS A 370 20.29 10.55 47.55
N ASN A 371 21.41 11.21 47.70
CA ASN A 371 22.50 11.17 46.72
C ASN A 371 23.29 9.85 46.78
N ARG A 372 23.76 9.35 45.63
CA ARG A 372 24.64 8.18 45.53
C ARG A 372 26.00 8.42 46.20
N ALA A 373 26.43 9.70 46.29
CA ALA A 373 27.68 10.12 46.95
C ALA A 373 27.68 9.83 48.44
N ASP A 374 26.52 9.97 49.14
CA ASP A 374 26.43 9.74 50.60
C ASP A 374 26.59 8.26 50.99
N LYS A 375 26.43 7.31 50.05
CA LYS A 375 26.63 5.89 50.33
C LYS A 375 28.11 5.47 50.39
N GLN A 376 29.00 6.15 49.64
CA GLN A 376 30.43 5.85 49.65
C GLN A 376 31.14 6.45 50.87
N GLU A 377 30.62 7.54 51.46
CA GLU A 377 31.17 8.07 52.71
C GLU A 377 30.70 7.31 53.96
N ALA A 378 29.53 6.63 53.92
CA ALA A 378 29.05 5.83 55.06
C ALA A 378 29.78 4.49 55.20
N ASP A 379 30.17 3.89 54.06
CA ASP A 379 30.94 2.61 54.07
C ASP A 379 32.46 2.84 54.31
N GLY A 380 32.95 4.06 54.18
CA GLY A 380 34.37 4.40 54.39
C GLY A 380 34.73 4.77 55.86
N LYS A 381 33.79 4.88 56.78
CA LYS A 381 34.03 5.26 58.20
C LYS A 381 33.95 4.09 59.19
N GLY A 382 34.01 2.86 58.73
CA GLY A 382 33.83 1.66 59.55
C GLY A 382 35.09 0.85 59.85
N GLU A 383 36.31 1.30 59.52
CA GLU A 383 37.53 0.60 59.92
C GLU A 383 38.59 1.58 60.41
N GLY A 384 38.71 1.70 61.70
CA GLY A 384 39.83 2.37 62.34
C GLY A 384 39.45 2.94 63.71
N ASP A 385 39.51 2.12 64.72
CA ASP A 385 40.00 2.38 66.06
C ASP A 385 39.57 1.22 67.03
N ASN A 386 40.46 0.29 67.16
CA ASN A 386 40.59 -0.47 68.40
C ASN A 386 42.06 -0.97 68.56
N GLU A 387 42.83 -0.17 69.26
CA GLU A 387 43.85 -0.69 70.14
C GLU A 387 43.42 -0.49 71.60
#